data_a12b9436d1b7313a69a0c09f46821b7d
#
_entry.id   a12b9436d1b7313a69a0c09f46821b7d
#
_cell.length_a   1.000
_cell.length_b   1.000
_cell.length_c   1.000
_cell.angle_alpha   90.00
_cell.angle_beta   90.00
_cell.angle_gamma   90.00
#
_symmetry.space_group_name_H-M   'P 1'
#
loop_
_entity.id
_entity.type
_entity.pdbx_description
1 polymer ?
#
loop_
_entity_poly.entity_id
_entity_poly.type
_entity_poly.pdbx_seq_one_letter_code
_entity_poly.pdbx_strand_id
1 'polypeptide(L)'
;LRRHDTLACIAAAFGISVGTAHAYVTAVTGLLAEQAPGLLKTLRAQEPDFALLDGTLAECDRVGDGRADYSSKHKRHGVNVRVVTDPAGEILWLSPALPGRTHDLTAARTHKILRICARQGVPILADMAYIGAGEWVTTAKRRPPGGELTLTERTGNRALSAARAPVERGMARLKSWQIFRRSRISPNRMSVITKAVLALEKQR
;
A
#
# COMPACT_ATOMS: atom_id res chain seq x y z
N LEU A 1 5.38 -14.28 7.31
CA LEU A 1 5.19 -12.96 6.70
C LEU A 1 6.12 -11.91 7.32
N ARG A 2 6.17 -11.79 8.64
CA ARG A 2 6.95 -10.73 9.30
C ARG A 2 8.45 -10.90 9.13
N ARG A 3 8.99 -12.08 9.40
CA ARG A 3 10.42 -12.41 9.21
C ARG A 3 10.75 -12.90 7.80
N HIS A 4 9.73 -13.33 7.06
CA HIS A 4 9.86 -13.93 5.75
C HIS A 4 10.77 -15.17 5.72
N ASP A 5 10.67 -16.01 6.77
CA ASP A 5 11.36 -17.30 6.85
C ASP A 5 11.01 -18.18 5.65
N THR A 6 11.96 -19.00 5.22
CA THR A 6 11.72 -19.95 4.13
C THR A 6 10.85 -21.12 4.60
N LEU A 7 10.12 -21.74 3.67
CA LEU A 7 9.33 -22.93 4.01
C LEU A 7 10.20 -24.07 4.58
N ALA A 8 11.46 -24.18 4.13
CA ALA A 8 12.41 -25.14 4.67
C ALA A 8 12.74 -24.83 6.16
N CYS A 9 12.96 -23.57 6.52
CA CYS A 9 13.19 -23.18 7.91
C CYS A 9 11.95 -23.46 8.78
N ILE A 10 10.74 -23.16 8.27
CA ILE A 10 9.50 -23.43 8.98
C ILE A 10 9.33 -24.95 9.16
N ALA A 11 9.53 -25.74 8.11
CA ALA A 11 9.42 -27.19 8.15
C ALA A 11 10.37 -27.80 9.18
N ALA A 12 11.64 -27.37 9.18
CA ALA A 12 12.65 -27.85 10.14
C ALA A 12 12.28 -27.45 11.58
N ALA A 13 11.82 -26.22 11.82
CA ALA A 13 11.44 -25.75 13.15
C ALA A 13 10.26 -26.51 13.78
N PHE A 14 9.36 -27.04 12.94
CA PHE A 14 8.16 -27.76 13.39
C PHE A 14 8.21 -29.27 13.16
N GLY A 15 9.32 -29.82 12.66
CA GLY A 15 9.47 -31.24 12.38
C GLY A 15 8.48 -31.78 11.33
N ILE A 16 8.11 -30.97 10.34
CA ILE A 16 7.15 -31.32 9.28
C ILE A 16 7.78 -31.25 7.91
N SER A 17 7.12 -31.81 6.90
CA SER A 17 7.58 -31.69 5.52
C SER A 17 7.44 -30.27 4.98
N VAL A 18 8.26 -29.89 3.99
CA VAL A 18 8.14 -28.58 3.29
C VAL A 18 6.76 -28.46 2.62
N GLY A 19 6.20 -29.57 2.11
CA GLY A 19 4.85 -29.61 1.53
C GLY A 19 3.79 -29.28 2.57
N THR A 20 3.88 -29.86 3.76
CA THR A 20 2.98 -29.58 4.89
C THR A 20 3.10 -28.13 5.35
N ALA A 21 4.35 -27.62 5.47
CA ALA A 21 4.56 -26.20 5.81
C ALA A 21 3.96 -25.25 4.76
N HIS A 22 4.07 -25.58 3.47
CA HIS A 22 3.42 -24.82 2.39
C HIS A 22 1.91 -24.82 2.50
N ALA A 23 1.29 -25.98 2.77
CA ALA A 23 -0.15 -26.11 2.92
C ALA A 23 -0.67 -25.27 4.08
N TYR A 24 -0.03 -25.35 5.25
CA TYR A 24 -0.42 -24.57 6.43
C TYR A 24 -0.25 -23.08 6.25
N VAL A 25 0.90 -22.64 5.72
CA VAL A 25 1.14 -21.20 5.45
C VAL A 25 0.12 -20.66 4.45
N THR A 26 -0.24 -21.44 3.44
CA THR A 26 -1.24 -21.06 2.45
C THR A 26 -2.63 -20.93 3.06
N ALA A 27 -3.07 -21.96 3.81
CA ALA A 27 -4.38 -21.99 4.45
C ALA A 27 -4.54 -20.85 5.47
N VAL A 28 -3.58 -20.67 6.38
CA VAL A 28 -3.61 -19.62 7.40
C VAL A 28 -3.58 -18.22 6.76
N THR A 29 -2.76 -18.01 5.72
CA THR A 29 -2.74 -16.74 5.01
C THR A 29 -4.09 -16.45 4.34
N GLY A 30 -4.76 -17.46 3.79
CA GLY A 30 -6.12 -17.33 3.24
C GLY A 30 -7.14 -16.91 4.31
N LEU A 31 -7.19 -17.63 5.41
CA LEU A 31 -8.09 -17.33 6.53
C LEU A 31 -7.88 -15.92 7.08
N LEU A 32 -6.64 -15.49 7.26
CA LEU A 32 -6.33 -14.12 7.67
C LEU A 32 -6.79 -13.08 6.63
N ALA A 33 -6.63 -13.37 5.35
CA ALA A 33 -7.04 -12.45 4.29
C ALA A 33 -8.57 -12.24 4.24
N GLU A 34 -9.35 -13.25 4.62
CA GLU A 34 -10.81 -13.16 4.74
C GLU A 34 -11.26 -12.23 5.87
N GLN A 35 -10.45 -12.07 6.92
CA GLN A 35 -10.70 -11.15 8.03
C GLN A 35 -10.36 -9.70 7.73
N ALA A 36 -9.68 -9.40 6.62
CA ALA A 36 -9.29 -8.05 6.30
C ALA A 36 -10.50 -7.16 5.97
N PRO A 37 -10.66 -6.01 6.64
CA PRO A 37 -11.78 -5.13 6.35
C PRO A 37 -11.59 -4.44 4.99
N GLY A 38 -12.70 -4.22 4.29
CA GLY A 38 -12.71 -3.37 3.11
C GLY A 38 -12.58 -1.88 3.48
N LEU A 39 -12.06 -1.06 2.55
CA LEU A 39 -11.84 0.38 2.78
C LEU A 39 -13.11 1.07 3.29
N LEU A 40 -14.26 0.84 2.65
CA LEU A 40 -15.53 1.45 3.04
C LEU A 40 -15.90 1.14 4.50
N LYS A 41 -15.77 -0.14 4.92
CA LYS A 41 -16.05 -0.55 6.29
C LYS A 41 -15.11 0.14 7.29
N THR A 42 -13.83 0.24 6.93
CA THR A 42 -12.83 0.90 7.79
C THR A 42 -13.09 2.40 7.95
N LEU A 43 -13.40 3.11 6.85
CA LEU A 43 -13.70 4.55 6.92
C LEU A 43 -14.93 4.84 7.77
N ARG A 44 -15.98 4.03 7.67
CA ARG A 44 -17.19 4.15 8.50
C ARG A 44 -16.96 3.86 9.97
N ALA A 45 -16.04 2.98 10.29
CA ALA A 45 -15.74 2.61 11.68
C ALA A 45 -14.78 3.59 12.37
N GLN A 46 -13.95 4.30 11.63
CA GLN A 46 -12.88 5.13 12.18
C GLN A 46 -13.11 6.63 11.93
N GLU A 47 -13.98 7.00 10.99
CA GLU A 47 -14.40 8.37 10.67
C GLU A 47 -13.24 9.38 10.67
N PRO A 48 -12.15 9.14 9.92
CA PRO A 48 -10.99 10.03 9.95
C PRO A 48 -11.34 11.38 9.31
N ASP A 49 -10.83 12.49 9.86
CA ASP A 49 -11.00 13.84 9.31
C ASP A 49 -10.47 13.94 7.87
N PHE A 50 -9.40 13.23 7.58
CA PHE A 50 -8.84 13.05 6.23
C PHE A 50 -8.02 11.76 6.17
N ALA A 51 -7.77 11.29 4.96
CA ALA A 51 -6.92 10.14 4.72
C ALA A 51 -5.61 10.56 4.03
N LEU A 52 -4.52 9.89 4.35
CA LEU A 52 -3.26 10.00 3.61
C LEU A 52 -3.17 8.84 2.63
N LEU A 53 -2.89 9.14 1.37
CA LEU A 53 -2.75 8.13 0.32
C LEU A 53 -1.32 8.13 -0.23
N ASP A 54 -0.72 6.96 -0.21
CA ASP A 54 0.59 6.74 -0.82
C ASP A 54 0.68 5.35 -1.45
N GLY A 55 1.78 5.06 -2.10
CA GLY A 55 2.04 3.78 -2.73
C GLY A 55 3.42 3.24 -2.43
N THR A 56 3.51 1.92 -2.39
CA THR A 56 4.79 1.24 -2.24
C THR A 56 4.93 0.12 -3.26
N LEU A 57 6.18 -0.09 -3.70
CA LEU A 57 6.57 -1.27 -4.44
C LEU A 57 7.01 -2.34 -3.43
N ALA A 58 6.35 -3.51 -3.48
CA ALA A 58 6.86 -4.72 -2.87
C ALA A 58 7.68 -5.47 -3.91
N GLU A 59 9.00 -5.51 -3.75
CA GLU A 59 9.89 -6.20 -4.69
C GLU A 59 9.58 -7.69 -4.73
N CYS A 60 9.57 -8.28 -5.92
CA CYS A 60 9.33 -9.71 -6.14
C CYS A 60 10.45 -10.30 -6.99
N ASP A 61 11.05 -11.38 -6.50
CA ASP A 61 12.13 -12.10 -7.21
C ASP A 61 11.60 -13.11 -8.26
N ARG A 62 10.31 -13.48 -8.18
CA ARG A 62 9.67 -14.46 -9.08
C ARG A 62 8.62 -13.77 -9.94
N VAL A 63 9.06 -13.24 -11.07
CA VAL A 63 8.23 -12.33 -11.90
C VAL A 63 7.93 -12.86 -13.32
N GLY A 64 8.12 -14.15 -13.59
CA GLY A 64 7.87 -14.74 -14.92
C GLY A 64 8.63 -13.99 -16.01
N ASP A 65 7.96 -13.50 -17.06
CA ASP A 65 8.55 -12.64 -18.11
C ASP A 65 8.90 -11.23 -17.61
N GLY A 66 8.44 -10.86 -16.45
CA GLY A 66 8.80 -9.67 -15.69
C GLY A 66 8.32 -8.33 -16.23
N ARG A 67 7.86 -8.25 -17.47
CA ARG A 67 7.53 -6.96 -18.13
C ARG A 67 6.42 -6.18 -17.43
N ALA A 68 5.38 -6.86 -16.98
CA ALA A 68 4.25 -6.22 -16.28
C ALA A 68 4.64 -5.73 -14.88
N ASP A 69 5.53 -6.46 -14.22
CA ASP A 69 5.93 -6.21 -12.85
C ASP A 69 7.15 -5.27 -12.72
N TYR A 70 7.73 -4.84 -13.85
CA TYR A 70 8.84 -3.89 -13.84
C TYR A 70 8.36 -2.46 -13.59
N SER A 71 8.79 -1.86 -12.49
CA SER A 71 8.55 -0.47 -12.15
C SER A 71 9.69 0.42 -12.68
N SER A 72 9.40 1.24 -13.68
CA SER A 72 10.37 2.21 -14.23
C SER A 72 10.77 3.27 -13.18
N LYS A 73 9.86 3.64 -12.28
CA LYS A 73 10.09 4.58 -11.17
C LYS A 73 11.14 4.03 -10.19
N HIS A 74 11.05 2.76 -9.84
CA HIS A 74 11.92 2.13 -8.86
C HIS A 74 13.07 1.32 -9.50
N LYS A 75 13.06 1.14 -10.82
CA LYS A 75 14.00 0.31 -11.59
C LYS A 75 14.12 -1.13 -11.05
N ARG A 76 12.98 -1.70 -10.61
CA ARG A 76 12.90 -3.02 -9.98
C ARG A 76 11.60 -3.71 -10.35
N HIS A 77 11.62 -5.04 -10.30
CA HIS A 77 10.43 -5.85 -10.44
C HIS A 77 9.70 -5.94 -9.10
N GLY A 78 8.39 -5.88 -9.16
CA GLY A 78 7.57 -5.99 -7.97
C GLY A 78 6.10 -5.69 -8.24
N VAL A 79 5.33 -5.60 -7.19
CA VAL A 79 3.92 -5.22 -7.24
C VAL A 79 3.67 -3.93 -6.49
N ASN A 80 2.77 -3.13 -7.02
CA ASN A 80 2.32 -1.89 -6.40
C ASN A 80 1.18 -2.16 -5.41
N VAL A 81 1.32 -1.63 -4.19
CA VAL A 81 0.29 -1.64 -3.16
C VAL A 81 -0.01 -0.21 -2.74
N ARG A 82 -1.29 0.18 -2.70
CA ARG A 82 -1.72 1.46 -2.15
C ARG A 82 -1.90 1.33 -0.65
N VAL A 83 -1.44 2.33 0.07
CA VAL A 83 -1.56 2.44 1.52
C VAL A 83 -2.44 3.65 1.82
N VAL A 84 -3.51 3.42 2.56
CA VAL A 84 -4.37 4.47 3.08
C VAL A 84 -4.14 4.50 4.59
N THR A 85 -3.75 5.66 5.12
CA THR A 85 -3.59 5.88 6.56
C THR A 85 -4.51 6.98 7.05
N ASP A 86 -4.70 7.04 8.34
CA ASP A 86 -5.31 8.18 9.03
C ASP A 86 -4.31 9.35 9.17
N PRO A 87 -4.73 10.50 9.73
CA PRO A 87 -3.84 11.64 9.98
C PRO A 87 -2.66 11.33 10.91
N ALA A 88 -2.79 10.32 11.77
CA ALA A 88 -1.71 9.88 12.67
C ALA A 88 -0.70 8.95 12.00
N GLY A 89 -0.99 8.47 10.78
CA GLY A 89 -0.16 7.52 10.04
C GLY A 89 -0.47 6.05 10.38
N GLU A 90 -1.58 5.76 11.08
CA GLU A 90 -2.04 4.41 11.30
C GLU A 90 -2.66 3.82 10.03
N ILE A 91 -2.33 2.59 9.69
CA ILE A 91 -2.80 1.95 8.45
C ILE A 91 -4.31 1.71 8.54
N LEU A 92 -5.09 2.44 7.74
CA LEU A 92 -6.52 2.22 7.57
C LEU A 92 -6.79 1.04 6.65
N TRP A 93 -6.09 0.99 5.54
CA TRP A 93 -6.33 -0.03 4.52
C TRP A 93 -5.14 -0.20 3.58
N LEU A 94 -5.01 -1.41 3.04
CA LEU A 94 -4.03 -1.79 2.03
C LEU A 94 -4.77 -2.31 0.79
N SER A 95 -4.36 -1.87 -0.40
CA SER A 95 -4.96 -2.36 -1.63
C SER A 95 -4.52 -3.79 -1.95
N PRO A 96 -5.31 -4.52 -2.74
CA PRO A 96 -4.77 -5.62 -3.51
C PRO A 96 -3.56 -5.16 -4.34
N ALA A 97 -2.65 -6.08 -4.62
CA ALA A 97 -1.46 -5.81 -5.41
C ALA A 97 -1.83 -5.62 -6.89
N LEU A 98 -1.17 -4.67 -7.54
CA LEU A 98 -1.19 -4.45 -8.99
C LEU A 98 0.22 -4.59 -9.56
N PRO A 99 0.37 -4.85 -10.86
CA PRO A 99 1.68 -4.89 -11.52
C PRO A 99 2.52 -3.65 -11.23
N GLY A 100 3.83 -3.82 -11.03
CA GLY A 100 4.75 -2.75 -10.64
C GLY A 100 4.80 -1.56 -11.59
N ARG A 101 4.48 -1.75 -12.88
CA ARG A 101 4.38 -0.67 -13.87
C ARG A 101 3.15 0.22 -13.71
N THR A 102 2.17 -0.18 -12.89
CA THR A 102 0.91 0.56 -12.74
C THR A 102 1.17 1.92 -12.08
N HIS A 103 0.76 3.00 -12.73
CA HIS A 103 0.87 4.35 -12.17
C HIS A 103 -0.02 4.54 -10.94
N ASP A 104 0.43 5.37 -10.01
CA ASP A 104 -0.21 5.58 -8.71
C ASP A 104 -1.67 6.01 -8.82
N LEU A 105 -1.98 6.99 -9.67
CA LEU A 105 -3.35 7.45 -9.92
C LEU A 105 -4.23 6.35 -10.56
N THR A 106 -3.68 5.59 -11.51
CA THR A 106 -4.38 4.46 -12.13
C THR A 106 -4.72 3.40 -11.09
N ALA A 107 -3.77 3.06 -10.22
CA ALA A 107 -3.99 2.10 -9.13
C ALA A 107 -5.09 2.57 -8.16
N ALA A 108 -5.07 3.86 -7.77
CA ALA A 108 -6.11 4.42 -6.90
C ALA A 108 -7.51 4.37 -7.53
N ARG A 109 -7.61 4.62 -8.85
CA ARG A 109 -8.86 4.51 -9.61
C ARG A 109 -9.33 3.06 -9.73
N THR A 110 -8.44 2.13 -10.07
CA THR A 110 -8.72 0.69 -10.18
C THR A 110 -9.31 0.14 -8.88
N HIS A 111 -8.74 0.52 -7.75
CA HIS A 111 -9.23 0.10 -6.43
C HIS A 111 -10.38 0.97 -5.90
N LYS A 112 -10.87 1.92 -6.68
CA LYS A 112 -11.99 2.81 -6.33
C LYS A 112 -11.76 3.63 -5.05
N ILE A 113 -10.50 3.83 -4.64
CA ILE A 113 -10.14 4.53 -3.39
C ILE A 113 -10.75 5.94 -3.41
N LEU A 114 -10.50 6.70 -4.47
CA LEU A 114 -10.98 8.08 -4.62
C LEU A 114 -12.50 8.18 -4.47
N ARG A 115 -13.23 7.28 -5.16
CA ARG A 115 -14.69 7.25 -5.12
C ARG A 115 -15.25 6.84 -3.75
N ILE A 116 -14.59 5.90 -3.07
CA ILE A 116 -15.01 5.44 -1.75
C ILE A 116 -14.83 6.57 -0.73
N CYS A 117 -13.66 7.24 -0.72
CA CYS A 117 -13.39 8.35 0.18
C CYS A 117 -14.34 9.53 -0.07
N ALA A 118 -14.54 9.93 -1.33
CA ALA A 118 -15.47 10.99 -1.70
C ALA A 118 -16.91 10.70 -1.23
N ARG A 119 -17.40 9.48 -1.39
CA ARG A 119 -18.74 9.07 -0.91
C ARG A 119 -18.88 9.07 0.61
N GLN A 120 -17.78 8.94 1.34
CA GLN A 120 -17.77 9.01 2.81
C GLN A 120 -17.45 10.41 3.32
N GLY A 121 -17.27 11.41 2.44
CA GLY A 121 -16.90 12.76 2.83
C GLY A 121 -15.48 12.87 3.40
N VAL A 122 -14.59 11.92 3.11
CA VAL A 122 -13.22 11.89 3.63
C VAL A 122 -12.25 12.45 2.59
N PRO A 123 -11.69 13.67 2.78
CA PRO A 123 -10.67 14.23 1.93
C PRO A 123 -9.40 13.38 1.92
N ILE A 124 -8.67 13.42 0.82
CA ILE A 124 -7.40 12.69 0.66
C ILE A 124 -6.26 13.69 0.48
N LEU A 125 -5.19 13.54 1.25
CA LEU A 125 -3.92 14.21 0.99
C LEU A 125 -2.96 13.22 0.31
N ALA A 126 -2.45 13.58 -0.86
CA ALA A 126 -1.60 12.71 -1.66
C ALA A 126 -0.41 13.46 -2.25
N ASP A 127 0.56 12.72 -2.79
CA ASP A 127 1.70 13.31 -3.49
C ASP A 127 1.33 13.77 -4.92
N MET A 128 2.30 14.35 -5.62
CA MET A 128 2.08 14.86 -6.99
C MET A 128 1.79 13.78 -8.03
N ALA A 129 2.02 12.50 -7.72
CA ALA A 129 1.64 11.40 -8.61
C ALA A 129 0.11 11.23 -8.73
N TYR A 130 -0.65 11.87 -7.85
CA TYR A 130 -2.12 11.88 -7.85
C TYR A 130 -2.73 13.15 -8.43
N ILE A 131 -1.95 14.04 -9.07
CA ILE A 131 -2.50 15.21 -9.79
C ILE A 131 -3.55 14.75 -10.80
N GLY A 132 -4.71 15.40 -10.80
CA GLY A 132 -5.86 15.02 -11.64
C GLY A 132 -6.75 13.93 -11.04
N ALA A 133 -6.60 13.63 -9.75
CA ALA A 133 -7.43 12.66 -9.04
C ALA A 133 -8.86 13.14 -8.74
N GLY A 134 -9.14 14.45 -8.87
CA GLY A 134 -10.43 15.08 -8.59
C GLY A 134 -10.39 15.98 -7.34
N GLU A 135 -11.53 16.62 -7.04
CA GLU A 135 -11.66 17.64 -6.00
C GLU A 135 -11.43 17.13 -4.57
N TRP A 136 -11.69 15.85 -4.31
CA TRP A 136 -11.49 15.22 -3.00
C TRP A 136 -10.03 14.87 -2.69
N VAL A 137 -9.10 15.17 -3.62
CA VAL A 137 -7.68 14.88 -3.45
C VAL A 137 -6.87 16.15 -3.52
N THR A 138 -6.22 16.48 -2.42
CA THR A 138 -5.29 17.61 -2.34
C THR A 138 -3.87 17.13 -2.60
N THR A 139 -3.23 17.73 -3.62
CA THR A 139 -1.83 17.50 -3.97
C THR A 139 -1.05 18.80 -3.97
N ALA A 140 0.27 18.72 -3.85
CA ALA A 140 1.12 19.89 -3.97
C ALA A 140 0.99 20.54 -5.37
N LYS A 141 1.03 21.86 -5.41
CA LYS A 141 1.11 22.62 -6.65
C LYS A 141 2.48 22.44 -7.30
N ARG A 142 2.46 22.09 -8.58
CA ARG A 142 3.69 21.97 -9.36
C ARG A 142 4.18 23.35 -9.79
N ARG A 143 5.50 23.56 -9.75
CA ARG A 143 6.12 24.74 -10.34
C ARG A 143 5.80 24.79 -11.84
N PRO A 144 5.27 25.92 -12.36
CA PRO A 144 5.01 26.05 -13.80
C PRO A 144 6.33 26.13 -14.60
N PRO A 145 6.34 25.66 -15.84
CA PRO A 145 7.52 25.82 -16.70
C PRO A 145 7.91 27.30 -16.83
N GLY A 146 9.19 27.61 -16.59
CA GLY A 146 9.71 29.00 -16.69
C GLY A 146 9.23 29.98 -15.62
N GLY A 147 8.37 29.56 -14.69
CA GLY A 147 7.84 30.39 -13.62
C GLY A 147 8.24 29.92 -12.22
N GLU A 148 7.74 30.62 -11.21
CA GLU A 148 7.89 30.24 -9.81
C GLU A 148 6.53 30.09 -9.12
N LEU A 149 6.52 29.32 -8.03
CA LEU A 149 5.36 29.25 -7.15
C LEU A 149 5.22 30.58 -6.40
N THR A 150 4.00 31.05 -6.26
CA THR A 150 3.68 32.17 -5.39
C THR A 150 4.00 31.85 -3.94
N LEU A 151 4.07 32.88 -3.09
CA LEU A 151 4.28 32.69 -1.64
C LEU A 151 3.17 31.82 -1.04
N THR A 152 1.93 32.06 -1.44
CA THR A 152 0.76 31.29 -0.99
C THR A 152 0.87 29.81 -1.38
N GLU A 153 1.26 29.52 -2.64
CA GLU A 153 1.44 28.15 -3.10
C GLU A 153 2.59 27.44 -2.39
N ARG A 154 3.70 28.14 -2.15
CA ARG A 154 4.82 27.58 -1.37
C ARG A 154 4.41 27.26 0.07
N THR A 155 3.68 28.17 0.70
CA THR A 155 3.17 27.97 2.07
C THR A 155 2.19 26.81 2.11
N GLY A 156 1.25 26.74 1.15
CA GLY A 156 0.31 25.62 1.03
C GLY A 156 1.02 24.27 0.81
N ASN A 157 2.04 24.24 -0.06
CA ASN A 157 2.84 23.02 -0.29
C ASN A 157 3.59 22.58 0.98
N ARG A 158 4.11 23.53 1.76
CA ARG A 158 4.77 23.22 3.05
C ARG A 158 3.78 22.67 4.06
N ALA A 159 2.61 23.28 4.20
CA ALA A 159 1.54 22.80 5.10
C ALA A 159 1.08 21.39 4.70
N LEU A 160 0.86 21.14 3.41
CA LEU A 160 0.49 19.83 2.90
C LEU A 160 1.58 18.79 3.17
N SER A 161 2.86 19.13 2.96
CA SER A 161 3.98 18.24 3.24
C SER A 161 4.05 17.87 4.72
N ALA A 162 3.84 18.84 5.62
CA ALA A 162 3.79 18.60 7.05
C ALA A 162 2.61 17.70 7.44
N ALA A 163 1.41 17.96 6.90
CA ALA A 163 0.22 17.14 7.14
C ALA A 163 0.36 15.70 6.60
N ARG A 164 1.17 15.49 5.55
CA ARG A 164 1.44 14.17 4.98
C ARG A 164 2.59 13.41 5.65
N ALA A 165 3.44 14.09 6.41
CA ALA A 165 4.61 13.44 7.04
C ALA A 165 4.25 12.15 7.83
N PRO A 166 3.10 12.03 8.52
CA PRO A 166 2.72 10.80 9.19
C PRO A 166 2.59 9.57 8.29
N VAL A 167 2.35 9.72 6.98
CA VAL A 167 2.27 8.56 6.07
C VAL A 167 3.55 7.73 6.07
N GLU A 168 4.70 8.36 6.32
CA GLU A 168 5.99 7.68 6.40
C GLU A 168 6.03 6.66 7.55
N ARG A 169 5.32 6.93 8.66
CA ARG A 169 5.17 5.97 9.76
C ARG A 169 4.39 4.74 9.32
N GLY A 170 3.27 4.93 8.62
CA GLY A 170 2.50 3.83 8.04
C GLY A 170 3.32 3.00 7.05
N MET A 171 4.10 3.68 6.20
CA MET A 171 5.00 3.01 5.26
C MET A 171 6.11 2.24 5.96
N ALA A 172 6.75 2.80 6.98
CA ALA A 172 7.78 2.13 7.78
C ALA A 172 7.19 0.91 8.50
N ARG A 173 5.98 1.05 9.06
CA ARG A 173 5.25 -0.05 9.71
C ARG A 173 4.95 -1.17 8.73
N LEU A 174 4.44 -0.85 7.53
CA LEU A 174 4.21 -1.85 6.48
C LEU A 174 5.51 -2.55 6.09
N LYS A 175 6.59 -1.81 5.87
CA LYS A 175 7.91 -2.37 5.51
C LYS A 175 8.60 -3.12 6.66
N SER A 176 8.10 -3.03 7.89
CA SER A 176 8.56 -3.90 8.98
C SER A 176 8.17 -5.38 8.74
N TRP A 177 7.17 -5.61 7.89
CA TRP A 177 6.88 -6.93 7.34
C TRP A 177 7.83 -7.20 6.18
N GLN A 178 8.81 -8.06 6.39
CA GLN A 178 9.90 -8.32 5.42
C GLN A 178 9.38 -8.75 4.03
N ILE A 179 8.18 -9.34 4.00
CA ILE A 179 7.50 -9.74 2.75
C ILE A 179 7.26 -8.55 1.80
N PHE A 180 7.16 -7.30 2.31
CA PHE A 180 6.99 -6.09 1.50
C PHE A 180 8.31 -5.42 1.12
N ARG A 181 9.43 -5.86 1.65
CA ARG A 181 10.76 -5.37 1.23
C ARG A 181 11.24 -6.13 0.02
N ARG A 182 11.28 -7.45 0.11
CA ARG A 182 11.71 -8.34 -0.95
C ARG A 182 11.00 -9.68 -0.81
N SER A 183 10.15 -10.00 -1.77
CA SER A 183 9.34 -11.22 -1.76
C SER A 183 9.88 -12.27 -2.72
N ARG A 184 10.00 -13.50 -2.25
CA ARG A 184 10.24 -14.69 -3.09
C ARG A 184 8.93 -15.33 -3.55
N ILE A 185 7.82 -14.70 -3.27
CA ILE A 185 6.47 -15.20 -3.58
C ILE A 185 6.04 -14.62 -4.93
N SER A 186 5.28 -15.41 -5.70
CA SER A 186 4.72 -14.95 -6.96
C SER A 186 3.84 -13.69 -6.76
N PRO A 187 3.93 -12.70 -7.66
CA PRO A 187 3.09 -11.50 -7.65
C PRO A 187 1.60 -11.80 -7.47
N ASN A 188 1.10 -12.88 -8.07
CA ASN A 188 -0.31 -13.29 -8.00
C ASN A 188 -0.81 -13.57 -6.57
N ARG A 189 0.08 -13.95 -5.65
CA ARG A 189 -0.26 -14.22 -4.26
C ARG A 189 -0.16 -12.97 -3.37
N MET A 190 0.44 -11.90 -3.84
CA MET A 190 0.68 -10.70 -3.04
C MET A 190 -0.62 -10.02 -2.58
N SER A 191 -1.70 -10.09 -3.36
CA SER A 191 -3.01 -9.56 -2.96
C SER A 191 -3.58 -10.24 -1.72
N VAL A 192 -3.43 -11.56 -1.62
CA VAL A 192 -3.86 -12.33 -0.43
C VAL A 192 -2.98 -11.99 0.77
N ILE A 193 -1.66 -11.90 0.55
CA ILE A 193 -0.70 -11.53 1.59
C ILE A 193 -0.97 -10.12 2.12
N THR A 194 -1.25 -9.15 1.25
CA THR A 194 -1.56 -7.78 1.63
C THR A 194 -2.78 -7.73 2.55
N LYS A 195 -3.83 -8.47 2.22
CA LYS A 195 -5.02 -8.60 3.06
C LYS A 195 -4.70 -9.28 4.41
N ALA A 196 -3.95 -10.37 4.40
CA ALA A 196 -3.57 -11.07 5.63
C ALA A 196 -2.75 -10.16 6.57
N VAL A 197 -1.83 -9.37 6.02
CA VAL A 197 -1.06 -8.40 6.80
C VAL A 197 -1.96 -7.29 7.34
N LEU A 198 -2.92 -6.79 6.55
CA LEU A 198 -3.90 -5.81 7.02
C LEU A 198 -4.71 -6.34 8.21
N ALA A 199 -5.19 -7.60 8.13
CA ALA A 199 -5.91 -8.22 9.23
C ALA A 199 -5.06 -8.26 10.52
N LEU A 200 -3.79 -8.64 10.41
CA LEU A 200 -2.86 -8.68 11.55
C LEU A 200 -2.52 -7.28 12.09
N GLU A 201 -2.40 -6.27 11.22
CA GLU A 201 -2.17 -4.88 11.66
C GLU A 201 -3.37 -4.30 12.42
N LYS A 202 -4.58 -4.73 12.12
CA LYS A 202 -5.79 -4.27 12.81
C LYS A 202 -6.01 -4.91 14.19
N GLN A 203 -5.23 -5.93 14.55
CA GLN A 203 -5.28 -6.58 15.86
C GLN A 203 -4.15 -6.14 16.80
N ARG A 204 -3.31 -5.20 16.36
CA ARG A 204 -2.20 -4.64 17.15
C ARG A 204 -2.63 -3.39 17.88
#